data_ee4ed23ef19a1155f8e4727bf41354e5
#
_entry.id   ee4ed23ef19a1155f8e4727bf41354e5
#
_cell.length_a   1.000
_cell.length_b   1.000
_cell.length_c   1.000
_cell.angle_alpha   90.00
_cell.angle_beta   90.00
_cell.angle_gamma   90.00
#
_symmetry.space_group_name_H-M   'P 1'
#
loop_
_entity.id
_entity.type
_entity.pdbx_description
1 polymer ?
#
loop_
_entity_poly.entity_id
_entity_poly.type
_entity_poly.pdbx_seq_one_letter_code
_entity_poly.pdbx_strand_id
1 'polypeptide(L)'
;QFDTVSMHQYWTAAYQSGSAKELDDYAMAWHLAKNGKFIHPSGDPKNVLSTFEYAYHFDAGLYVKFLREFAEQRGVKRIEGKINQVNKDPQNGFVTSVDLDAGERVEGELFIDCSGFRGLLIEQALHTGYETWSEWLPCDRAWAVPTKGSNPIPYTRSTAHTAGWQWRIP
;
A
#
# COMPACT_ATOMS: atom_id res chain seq x y z
N GLN A 1 -9.39 -23.20 -9.02
CA GLN A 1 -10.12 -22.90 -10.25
C GLN A 1 -10.54 -24.21 -10.89
N PHE A 2 -11.83 -24.39 -11.12
CA PHE A 2 -12.37 -25.56 -11.80
C PHE A 2 -12.75 -25.11 -13.21
N ASP A 3 -11.93 -25.50 -14.18
CA ASP A 3 -12.09 -25.11 -15.58
C ASP A 3 -12.09 -23.56 -15.76
N THR A 4 -13.04 -23.01 -16.45
CA THR A 4 -13.19 -21.56 -16.69
C THR A 4 -13.99 -20.83 -15.60
N VAL A 5 -14.64 -21.55 -14.68
CA VAL A 5 -15.50 -21.00 -13.64
C VAL A 5 -14.71 -20.84 -12.34
N SER A 6 -14.83 -19.66 -11.69
CA SER A 6 -14.17 -19.42 -10.42
C SER A 6 -14.81 -20.24 -9.28
N MET A 7 -14.02 -20.59 -8.28
CA MET A 7 -14.49 -21.31 -7.07
C MET A 7 -15.62 -20.55 -6.38
N HIS A 8 -15.56 -19.21 -6.37
CA HIS A 8 -16.60 -18.37 -5.77
C HIS A 8 -17.99 -18.58 -6.39
N GLN A 9 -18.09 -18.80 -7.70
CA GLN A 9 -19.37 -19.03 -8.37
C GLN A 9 -19.97 -20.38 -7.96
N TYR A 10 -19.14 -21.44 -7.86
CA TYR A 10 -19.57 -22.74 -7.36
C TYR A 10 -20.02 -22.65 -5.89
N TRP A 11 -19.25 -21.93 -5.07
CA TRP A 11 -19.60 -21.72 -3.68
C TRP A 11 -20.92 -20.96 -3.54
N THR A 12 -21.15 -19.92 -4.32
CA THR A 12 -22.40 -19.13 -4.29
C THR A 12 -23.62 -20.03 -4.58
N ALA A 13 -23.55 -20.86 -5.61
CA ALA A 13 -24.63 -21.78 -5.95
C ALA A 13 -24.87 -22.82 -4.84
N ALA A 14 -23.79 -23.38 -4.29
CA ALA A 14 -23.87 -24.35 -3.20
C ALA A 14 -24.38 -23.71 -1.90
N TYR A 15 -23.97 -22.47 -1.60
CA TYR A 15 -24.42 -21.75 -0.41
C TYR A 15 -25.92 -21.41 -0.49
N GLN A 16 -26.39 -20.97 -1.64
CA GLN A 16 -27.81 -20.71 -1.87
C GLN A 16 -28.69 -21.96 -1.73
N SER A 17 -28.14 -23.14 -2.05
CA SER A 17 -28.83 -24.42 -1.88
C SER A 17 -28.70 -25.01 -0.46
N GLY A 18 -27.99 -24.31 0.44
CA GLY A 18 -27.74 -24.79 1.80
C GLY A 18 -26.74 -25.95 1.91
N SER A 19 -25.97 -26.22 0.85
CA SER A 19 -25.03 -27.34 0.80
C SER A 19 -23.56 -26.93 1.04
N ALA A 20 -23.25 -25.64 1.13
CA ALA A 20 -21.91 -25.14 1.42
C ALA A 20 -21.81 -24.54 2.83
N LYS A 21 -20.62 -24.60 3.40
CA LYS A 21 -20.21 -23.86 4.60
C LYS A 21 -19.91 -22.40 4.26
N GLU A 22 -19.49 -21.63 5.27
CA GLU A 22 -19.01 -20.27 5.08
C GLU A 22 -17.80 -20.26 4.11
N LEU A 23 -17.63 -19.17 3.34
CA LEU A 23 -16.57 -19.07 2.34
C LEU A 23 -15.17 -19.24 2.95
N ASP A 24 -14.99 -18.72 4.16
CA ASP A 24 -13.74 -18.79 4.92
C ASP A 24 -13.28 -20.24 5.19
N ASP A 25 -14.22 -21.18 5.32
CA ASP A 25 -13.90 -22.60 5.53
C ASP A 25 -13.18 -23.26 4.34
N TYR A 26 -13.22 -22.60 3.18
CA TYR A 26 -12.53 -23.05 1.96
C TYR A 26 -11.23 -22.31 1.69
N ALA A 27 -10.84 -21.37 2.56
CA ALA A 27 -9.65 -20.57 2.40
C ALA A 27 -8.50 -21.09 3.28
N MET A 28 -7.46 -21.65 2.67
CA MET A 28 -6.28 -22.14 3.38
C MET A 28 -5.62 -21.05 4.22
N ALA A 29 -5.46 -19.84 3.65
CA ALA A 29 -4.85 -18.72 4.35
C ALA A 29 -5.60 -18.38 5.66
N TRP A 30 -6.93 -18.46 5.65
CA TRP A 30 -7.75 -18.27 6.83
C TRP A 30 -7.49 -19.32 7.90
N HIS A 31 -7.45 -20.60 7.54
CA HIS A 31 -7.16 -21.68 8.48
C HIS A 31 -5.76 -21.58 9.07
N LEU A 32 -4.76 -21.25 8.27
CA LEU A 32 -3.39 -21.02 8.75
C LEU A 32 -3.35 -19.86 9.73
N ALA A 33 -3.92 -18.71 9.36
CA ALA A 33 -3.97 -17.53 10.19
C ALA A 33 -4.69 -17.77 11.52
N LYS A 34 -5.88 -18.37 11.49
CA LYS A 34 -6.70 -18.69 12.67
C LYS A 34 -5.98 -19.61 13.66
N ASN A 35 -5.12 -20.49 13.17
CA ASN A 35 -4.32 -21.39 14.01
C ASN A 35 -2.92 -20.86 14.31
N GLY A 36 -2.60 -19.59 13.97
CA GLY A 36 -1.29 -19.00 14.19
C GLY A 36 -0.17 -19.70 13.43
N LYS A 37 -0.47 -20.30 12.30
CA LYS A 37 0.47 -21.03 11.46
C LYS A 37 0.85 -20.23 10.23
N PHE A 38 2.10 -20.40 9.82
CA PHE A 38 2.65 -19.89 8.59
C PHE A 38 3.53 -20.95 7.93
N ILE A 39 3.50 -20.99 6.61
CA ILE A 39 4.39 -21.80 5.80
C ILE A 39 4.67 -21.07 4.49
N HIS A 40 5.87 -21.23 3.96
CA HIS A 40 6.15 -20.72 2.62
C HIS A 40 5.40 -21.52 1.55
N PRO A 41 4.90 -20.84 0.49
CA PRO A 41 4.26 -21.53 -0.63
C PRO A 41 5.15 -22.62 -1.23
N SER A 42 4.53 -23.69 -1.70
CA SER A 42 5.23 -24.71 -2.46
C SER A 42 5.48 -24.25 -3.90
N GLY A 43 6.66 -24.54 -4.43
CA GLY A 43 6.94 -24.37 -5.86
C GLY A 43 6.29 -25.42 -6.77
N ASP A 44 5.74 -26.49 -6.20
CA ASP A 44 5.04 -27.54 -6.96
C ASP A 44 3.57 -27.12 -7.20
N PRO A 45 3.14 -26.86 -8.46
CA PRO A 45 1.78 -26.43 -8.76
C PRO A 45 0.70 -27.49 -8.44
N LYS A 46 1.09 -28.74 -8.23
CA LYS A 46 0.17 -29.79 -7.80
C LYS A 46 -0.08 -29.82 -6.29
N ASN A 47 0.75 -29.12 -5.54
CA ASN A 47 0.60 -29.01 -4.10
C ASN A 47 -0.39 -27.87 -3.78
N VAL A 48 -1.35 -28.14 -2.92
CA VAL A 48 -2.33 -27.13 -2.49
C VAL A 48 -1.69 -25.88 -1.87
N LEU A 49 -0.50 -26.01 -1.27
CA LEU A 49 0.27 -24.88 -0.73
C LEU A 49 0.83 -23.95 -1.81
N SER A 50 0.80 -24.32 -3.10
CA SER A 50 1.20 -23.43 -4.19
C SER A 50 0.21 -22.29 -4.44
N THR A 51 -1.02 -22.42 -3.93
CA THR A 51 -2.08 -21.41 -4.07
C THR A 51 -2.06 -20.37 -2.94
N PHE A 52 -1.18 -20.54 -1.97
CA PHE A 52 -1.06 -19.65 -0.83
C PHE A 52 -0.13 -18.51 -1.16
N GLU A 53 -0.58 -17.28 -0.89
CA GLU A 53 0.20 -16.05 -1.04
C GLU A 53 0.48 -15.43 0.32
N TYR A 54 1.58 -14.68 0.43
CA TYR A 54 1.96 -13.98 1.65
C TYR A 54 2.63 -12.64 1.35
N ALA A 55 2.67 -11.79 2.36
CA ALA A 55 3.39 -10.53 2.34
C ALA A 55 4.32 -10.41 3.55
N TYR A 56 5.27 -9.49 3.46
CA TYR A 56 6.18 -9.21 4.56
C TYR A 56 5.64 -8.10 5.45
N HIS A 57 5.86 -8.26 6.77
CA HIS A 57 5.88 -7.14 7.70
C HIS A 57 7.33 -6.69 7.86
N PHE A 58 7.60 -5.39 7.68
CA PHE A 58 8.96 -4.87 7.76
C PHE A 58 8.97 -3.43 8.30
N ASP A 59 10.12 -3.04 8.83
CA ASP A 59 10.36 -1.66 9.24
C ASP A 59 10.58 -0.77 8.02
N ALA A 60 9.62 0.12 7.75
CA ALA A 60 9.68 1.03 6.62
C ALA A 60 10.88 1.98 6.68
N GLY A 61 11.31 2.39 7.87
CA GLY A 61 12.48 3.26 8.06
C GLY A 61 13.79 2.58 7.67
N LEU A 62 13.95 1.30 8.00
CA LEU A 62 15.11 0.52 7.57
C LEU A 62 15.07 0.24 6.07
N TYR A 63 13.90 -0.04 5.53
CA TYR A 63 13.73 -0.29 4.10
C TYR A 63 14.03 0.94 3.25
N VAL A 64 13.62 2.14 3.69
CA VAL A 64 13.98 3.39 3.01
C VAL A 64 15.49 3.61 2.96
N LYS A 65 16.22 3.32 4.04
CA LYS A 65 17.69 3.40 4.04
C LYS A 65 18.31 2.47 3.02
N PHE A 66 17.87 1.22 3.01
CA PHE A 66 18.31 0.24 2.01
C PHE A 66 18.01 0.68 0.58
N LEU A 67 16.80 1.16 0.31
CA LEU A 67 16.41 1.62 -1.03
C LEU A 67 17.21 2.84 -1.49
N ARG A 68 17.55 3.75 -0.57
CA ARG A 68 18.41 4.89 -0.88
C ARG A 68 19.78 4.41 -1.37
N GLU A 69 20.47 3.62 -0.60
CA GLU A 69 21.79 3.09 -0.95
C GLU A 69 21.74 2.32 -2.26
N PHE A 70 20.72 1.49 -2.44
CA PHE A 70 20.51 0.73 -3.66
C PHE A 70 20.33 1.62 -4.90
N ALA A 71 19.59 2.72 -4.79
CA ALA A 71 19.34 3.66 -5.88
C ALA A 71 20.57 4.49 -6.21
N GLU A 72 21.25 5.05 -5.20
CA GLU A 72 22.46 5.85 -5.36
C GLU A 72 23.60 5.05 -6.02
N GLN A 73 23.78 3.78 -5.64
CA GLN A 73 24.73 2.87 -6.29
C GLN A 73 24.44 2.62 -7.79
N ARG A 74 23.20 2.91 -8.22
CA ARG A 74 22.75 2.76 -9.62
C ARG A 74 22.67 4.09 -10.37
N GLY A 75 23.30 5.12 -9.84
CA GLY A 75 23.43 6.41 -10.50
C GLY A 75 22.29 7.38 -10.22
N VAL A 76 21.36 7.08 -9.30
CA VAL A 76 20.37 8.06 -8.86
C VAL A 76 21.09 9.15 -8.07
N LYS A 77 20.99 10.39 -8.53
CA LYS A 77 21.52 11.55 -7.82
C LYS A 77 20.49 11.99 -6.75
N ARG A 78 20.88 11.90 -5.50
CA ARG A 78 20.09 12.44 -4.39
C ARG A 78 20.50 13.88 -4.12
N ILE A 79 19.52 14.76 -4.00
CA ILE A 79 19.70 16.18 -3.65
C ILE A 79 18.91 16.43 -2.37
N GLU A 80 19.59 16.88 -1.33
CA GLU A 80 18.96 17.30 -0.08
C GLU A 80 18.58 18.77 -0.17
N GLY A 81 17.33 19.08 0.15
CA GLY A 81 16.86 20.45 0.18
C GLY A 81 15.34 20.51 0.34
N LYS A 82 14.86 21.65 0.75
CA LYS A 82 13.44 21.94 0.81
C LYS A 82 13.07 22.70 -0.45
N ILE A 83 12.03 22.25 -1.16
CA ILE A 83 11.48 22.95 -2.31
C ILE A 83 10.90 24.28 -1.83
N ASN A 84 11.40 25.38 -2.36
CA ASN A 84 10.97 26.75 -2.08
C ASN A 84 10.05 27.28 -3.18
N GLN A 85 10.35 26.93 -4.45
CA GLN A 85 9.57 27.38 -5.60
C GLN A 85 9.46 26.26 -6.64
N VAL A 86 8.30 26.21 -7.31
CA VAL A 86 8.06 25.37 -8.48
C VAL A 86 7.92 26.28 -9.70
N ASN A 87 8.74 26.08 -10.71
CA ASN A 87 8.74 26.84 -11.93
C ASN A 87 7.94 26.14 -13.00
N LYS A 88 7.12 26.89 -13.73
CA LYS A 88 6.26 26.38 -14.81
C LYS A 88 6.56 27.10 -16.10
N ASP A 89 6.44 26.40 -17.20
CA ASP A 89 6.45 26.96 -18.54
C ASP A 89 5.22 27.90 -18.69
N PRO A 90 5.39 29.17 -19.05
CA PRO A 90 4.28 30.11 -19.16
C PRO A 90 3.33 29.83 -20.31
N GLN A 91 3.74 29.03 -21.30
CA GLN A 91 2.93 28.73 -22.48
C GLN A 91 2.02 27.52 -22.29
N ASN A 92 2.53 26.48 -21.64
CA ASN A 92 1.81 25.19 -21.50
C ASN A 92 1.48 24.82 -20.05
N GLY A 93 2.06 25.53 -19.05
CA GLY A 93 1.81 25.31 -17.64
C GLY A 93 2.54 24.11 -17.04
N PHE A 94 3.36 23.40 -17.80
CA PHE A 94 4.10 22.25 -17.29
C PHE A 94 5.20 22.69 -16.31
N VAL A 95 5.45 21.85 -15.30
CA VAL A 95 6.57 22.06 -14.38
C VAL A 95 7.88 21.82 -15.13
N THR A 96 8.80 22.79 -15.06
CA THR A 96 10.12 22.74 -15.72
C THR A 96 11.26 22.53 -14.73
N SER A 97 11.09 23.06 -13.50
CA SER A 97 12.12 22.93 -12.47
C SER A 97 11.54 23.19 -11.07
N VAL A 98 12.31 22.81 -10.07
CA VAL A 98 12.08 23.20 -8.67
C VAL A 98 13.31 23.90 -8.14
N ASP A 99 13.14 24.98 -7.38
CA ASP A 99 14.19 25.71 -6.68
C ASP A 99 14.21 25.28 -5.22
N LEU A 100 15.40 24.94 -4.71
CA LEU A 100 15.63 24.55 -3.34
C LEU A 100 15.98 25.78 -2.48
N ASP A 101 15.78 25.67 -1.19
CA ASP A 101 16.07 26.72 -0.20
C ASP A 101 17.55 27.14 -0.18
N ALA A 102 18.48 26.24 -0.54
CA ALA A 102 19.90 26.53 -0.69
C ALA A 102 20.26 27.25 -2.02
N GLY A 103 19.27 27.54 -2.88
CA GLY A 103 19.48 28.21 -4.17
C GLY A 103 19.79 27.27 -5.34
N GLU A 104 19.86 25.98 -5.14
CA GLU A 104 20.02 24.99 -6.23
C GLU A 104 18.72 24.87 -7.02
N ARG A 105 18.81 24.82 -8.35
CA ARG A 105 17.72 24.52 -9.27
C ARG A 105 17.82 23.11 -9.79
N VAL A 106 16.73 22.36 -9.72
CA VAL A 106 16.63 20.98 -10.27
C VAL A 106 15.64 20.99 -11.41
N GLU A 107 16.15 20.75 -12.62
CA GLU A 107 15.36 20.67 -13.85
C GLU A 107 14.94 19.22 -14.14
N GLY A 108 13.84 19.04 -14.86
CA GLY A 108 13.36 17.73 -15.29
C GLY A 108 12.28 17.81 -16.36
N GLU A 109 12.11 16.74 -17.08
CA GLU A 109 11.04 16.57 -18.09
C GLU A 109 9.82 15.88 -17.49
N LEU A 110 10.00 15.15 -16.38
CA LEU A 110 8.95 14.47 -15.63
C LEU A 110 9.20 14.66 -14.14
N PHE A 111 8.16 14.97 -13.39
CA PHE A 111 8.18 15.13 -11.95
C PHE A 111 7.19 14.17 -11.29
N ILE A 112 7.64 13.42 -10.30
CA ILE A 112 6.79 12.56 -9.47
C ILE A 112 6.68 13.22 -8.10
N ASP A 113 5.48 13.67 -7.73
CA ASP A 113 5.23 14.37 -6.48
C ASP A 113 5.02 13.36 -5.33
N CYS A 114 6.06 13.16 -4.54
CA CYS A 114 6.04 12.34 -3.32
C CYS A 114 5.99 13.19 -2.04
N SER A 115 5.51 14.43 -2.09
CA SER A 115 5.45 15.34 -0.94
C SER A 115 4.32 15.04 0.05
N GLY A 116 3.62 13.90 -0.13
CA GLY A 116 2.54 13.43 0.72
C GLY A 116 1.31 14.34 0.64
N PHE A 117 0.61 14.51 1.76
CA PHE A 117 -0.60 15.34 1.83
C PHE A 117 -0.39 16.83 1.50
N ARG A 118 0.86 17.26 1.38
CA ARG A 118 1.17 18.64 0.99
C ARG A 118 0.93 18.89 -0.50
N GLY A 119 1.13 17.85 -1.35
CA GLY A 119 0.93 17.95 -2.78
C GLY A 119 1.65 19.16 -3.39
N LEU A 120 2.96 19.30 -3.13
CA LEU A 120 3.72 20.52 -3.49
C LEU A 120 3.64 20.85 -4.97
N LEU A 121 3.68 19.86 -5.83
CA LEU A 121 3.61 20.04 -7.27
C LEU A 121 2.16 19.95 -7.75
N ILE A 122 1.48 18.84 -7.43
CA ILE A 122 0.16 18.54 -7.98
C ILE A 122 -0.93 19.49 -7.47
N GLU A 123 -0.86 19.91 -6.19
CA GLU A 123 -1.87 20.78 -5.60
C GLU A 123 -1.40 22.23 -5.50
N GLN A 124 -0.27 22.48 -4.82
CA GLN A 124 0.14 23.88 -4.55
C GLN A 124 0.61 24.61 -5.81
N ALA A 125 1.29 23.94 -6.75
CA ALA A 125 1.77 24.57 -7.98
C ALA A 125 0.79 24.42 -9.15
N LEU A 126 0.16 23.23 -9.33
CA LEU A 126 -0.70 22.95 -10.47
C LEU A 126 -2.19 23.16 -10.20
N HIS A 127 -2.60 23.28 -8.93
CA HIS A 127 -3.98 23.53 -8.52
C HIS A 127 -4.97 22.51 -9.09
N THR A 128 -4.60 21.24 -9.10
CA THR A 128 -5.42 20.15 -9.65
C THR A 128 -6.71 19.94 -8.87
N GLY A 129 -6.71 20.27 -7.57
CA GLY A 129 -7.85 20.12 -6.69
C GLY A 129 -8.04 18.72 -6.15
N TYR A 130 -9.02 18.56 -5.28
CA TYR A 130 -9.39 17.31 -4.63
C TYR A 130 -10.87 17.03 -4.85
N GLU A 131 -11.17 15.77 -5.20
CA GLU A 131 -12.52 15.23 -5.09
C GLU A 131 -12.68 14.55 -3.73
N THR A 132 -13.68 14.95 -2.96
CA THR A 132 -13.94 14.31 -1.67
C THR A 132 -14.68 12.99 -1.87
N TRP A 133 -14.18 11.94 -1.22
CA TRP A 133 -14.82 10.63 -1.17
C TRP A 133 -15.36 10.31 0.22
N SER A 134 -15.61 11.34 1.04
CA SER A 134 -16.07 11.19 2.43
C SER A 134 -17.42 10.47 2.54
N GLU A 135 -18.24 10.52 1.49
CA GLU A 135 -19.49 9.76 1.41
C GLU A 135 -19.25 8.24 1.38
N TRP A 136 -18.16 7.81 0.75
CA TRP A 136 -17.77 6.41 0.62
C TRP A 136 -16.75 5.99 1.66
N LEU A 137 -15.85 6.90 2.01
CA LEU A 137 -14.71 6.70 2.92
C LEU A 137 -14.78 7.74 4.05
N PRO A 138 -15.62 7.50 5.07
CA PRO A 138 -15.90 8.51 6.10
C PRO A 138 -14.74 8.75 7.07
N CYS A 139 -13.73 7.90 7.12
CA CYS A 139 -12.56 8.09 7.97
C CYS A 139 -11.55 9.01 7.29
N ASP A 140 -11.42 10.24 7.76
CA ASP A 140 -10.55 11.28 7.22
C ASP A 140 -9.21 11.43 7.96
N ARG A 141 -9.01 10.69 9.05
CA ARG A 141 -7.83 10.78 9.91
C ARG A 141 -7.37 9.39 10.35
N ALA A 142 -6.07 9.28 10.56
CA ALA A 142 -5.46 8.09 11.12
C ALA A 142 -4.39 8.45 12.15
N TRP A 143 -4.24 7.61 13.17
CA TRP A 143 -3.16 7.66 14.13
C TRP A 143 -2.34 6.39 14.00
N ALA A 144 -1.04 6.54 13.75
CA ALA A 144 -0.10 5.43 13.74
C ALA A 144 0.73 5.49 15.03
N VAL A 145 0.63 4.45 15.84
CA VAL A 145 1.36 4.38 17.12
C VAL A 145 2.04 3.02 17.25
N PRO A 146 3.32 2.99 17.65
CA PRO A 146 3.98 1.74 17.98
C PRO A 146 3.40 1.18 19.29
N THR A 147 3.24 -0.15 19.34
CA THR A 147 2.83 -0.84 20.57
C THR A 147 3.99 -1.70 21.09
N LYS A 148 4.02 -1.95 22.39
CA LYS A 148 4.96 -2.94 22.94
C LYS A 148 4.61 -4.30 22.35
N GLY A 149 5.64 -5.00 21.86
CA GLY A 149 5.48 -6.26 21.16
C GLY A 149 4.68 -7.29 21.96
N SER A 150 3.74 -7.92 21.27
CA SER A 150 3.17 -9.19 21.64
C SER A 150 3.76 -10.27 20.74
N ASN A 151 3.53 -11.55 21.03
CA ASN A 151 3.90 -12.59 20.09
C ASN A 151 3.36 -12.26 18.70
N PRO A 152 4.20 -12.22 17.66
CA PRO A 152 3.78 -11.89 16.32
C PRO A 152 2.78 -12.93 15.81
N ILE A 153 1.65 -12.46 15.32
CA ILE A 153 0.67 -13.28 14.62
C ILE A 153 0.94 -13.16 13.11
N PRO A 154 0.72 -14.23 12.31
CA PRO A 154 1.08 -14.23 10.90
C PRO A 154 0.02 -13.54 10.02
N TYR A 155 -0.62 -12.48 10.50
CA TYR A 155 -1.61 -11.72 9.73
C TYR A 155 -1.83 -10.33 10.33
N THR A 156 -2.30 -9.40 9.52
CA THR A 156 -2.85 -8.13 10.00
C THR A 156 -4.31 -8.30 10.41
N ARG A 157 -4.75 -7.52 11.38
CA ARG A 157 -6.14 -7.52 11.82
C ARG A 157 -6.76 -6.14 11.63
N SER A 158 -7.83 -6.08 10.87
CA SER A 158 -8.71 -4.92 10.79
C SER A 158 -9.95 -5.15 11.64
N THR A 159 -10.25 -4.22 12.53
CA THR A 159 -11.41 -4.32 13.44
C THR A 159 -12.25 -3.07 13.30
N ALA A 160 -13.53 -3.24 12.99
CA ALA A 160 -14.48 -2.13 12.95
C ALA A 160 -14.85 -1.68 14.37
N HIS A 161 -14.98 -0.38 14.55
CA HIS A 161 -15.43 0.26 15.78
C HIS A 161 -16.50 1.30 15.46
N THR A 162 -17.22 1.78 16.46
CA THR A 162 -18.26 2.79 16.28
C THR A 162 -17.75 4.09 15.64
N ALA A 163 -16.50 4.48 15.95
CA ALA A 163 -15.90 5.72 15.47
C ALA A 163 -14.95 5.52 14.28
N GLY A 164 -14.93 4.33 13.66
CA GLY A 164 -14.03 4.04 12.56
C GLY A 164 -13.50 2.60 12.62
N TRP A 165 -12.20 2.41 12.44
CA TRP A 165 -11.61 1.07 12.44
C TRP A 165 -10.17 1.11 12.96
N GLN A 166 -9.70 -0.01 13.45
CA GLN A 166 -8.34 -0.22 13.92
C GLN A 166 -7.63 -1.23 13.01
N TRP A 167 -6.44 -0.85 12.56
CA TRP A 167 -5.56 -1.76 11.85
C TRP A 167 -4.38 -2.14 12.75
N ARG A 168 -4.31 -3.40 13.12
CA ARG A 168 -3.21 -3.95 13.90
C ARG A 168 -2.27 -4.71 12.99
N ILE A 169 -1.03 -4.24 12.93
CA ILE A 169 0.08 -4.87 12.21
C ILE A 169 1.02 -5.45 13.26
N PRO A 170 1.36 -6.74 13.21
CA PRO A 170 2.23 -7.41 14.16
C PRO A 170 3.66 -6.88 14.14
#